data_84c1ecd8b6b9a1542283a2c10377abd1
#
_entry.id   84c1ecd8b6b9a1542283a2c10377abd1
#
_cell.length_a   1.000
_cell.length_b   1.000
_cell.length_c   1.000
_cell.angle_alpha   90.00
_cell.angle_beta   90.00
_cell.angle_gamma   90.00
#
_symmetry.space_group_name_H-M   'P 1'
#
loop_
_entity.id
_entity.type
_entity.pdbx_description
1 polymer ?
#
loop_
_entity_poly.entity_id
_entity_poly.type
_entity_poly.pdbx_seq_one_letter_code
_entity_poly.pdbx_strand_id
1 'polypeptide(L)'
;MVVRDIPIAISILREYDDDDAEEAQETYGTGISDQFCLCENGSVIGVVGAKPIPDTDGSFGLSWTYLHPQHRRTGKGSRMLNWMIEIMKERDGRKAFVHASDYVDPEMGDIYRDARELYQQSGFALEVRQPDYYAPGESMLIYGLRLCDKEPVQVVMNTQDIKLTDLDEIPETDGAYWLAWEMVSQGQGTKPQDFQKVIDQVRSWDGRALFMAFPSDVANAPSLLTAARFKTAGRLIDYYEDGIDEVHYRLEIN
;
A
#
# COMPACT_ATOMS: atom_id res chain seq x y z
N MET A 1 6.56 21.25 0.44
CA MET A 1 5.29 21.85 -0.04
C MET A 1 4.83 22.91 0.95
N VAL A 2 4.16 23.94 0.52
CA VAL A 2 3.47 24.91 1.38
C VAL A 2 2.01 25.06 0.90
N VAL A 3 1.10 25.58 1.75
CA VAL A 3 -0.35 25.61 1.46
C VAL A 3 -0.69 26.23 0.09
N ARG A 4 0.03 27.26 -0.36
CA ARG A 4 -0.20 27.89 -1.67
C ARG A 4 0.14 26.98 -2.87
N ASP A 5 0.88 25.89 -2.65
CA ASP A 5 1.28 24.96 -3.70
C ASP A 5 0.19 23.89 -3.95
N ILE A 6 -0.72 23.70 -2.97
CA ILE A 6 -1.75 22.65 -3.00
C ILE A 6 -2.60 22.71 -4.28
N PRO A 7 -3.16 23.86 -4.70
CA PRO A 7 -3.99 23.90 -5.92
C PRO A 7 -3.24 23.44 -7.17
N ILE A 8 -1.94 23.77 -7.27
CA ILE A 8 -1.11 23.34 -8.41
C ILE A 8 -0.78 21.85 -8.29
N ALA A 9 -0.49 21.37 -7.08
CA ALA A 9 -0.27 19.95 -6.82
C ALA A 9 -1.48 19.13 -7.26
N ILE A 10 -2.68 19.49 -6.79
CA ILE A 10 -3.95 18.83 -7.17
C ILE A 10 -4.18 18.89 -8.68
N SER A 11 -3.88 20.02 -9.34
CA SER A 11 -4.03 20.11 -10.80
C SER A 11 -3.10 19.15 -11.55
N ILE A 12 -1.91 18.86 -11.01
CA ILE A 12 -0.98 17.88 -11.59
C ILE A 12 -1.54 16.45 -11.45
N LEU A 13 -2.13 16.09 -10.32
CA LEU A 13 -2.74 14.79 -10.13
C LEU A 13 -3.93 14.60 -11.09
N ARG A 14 -4.78 15.62 -11.18
CA ARG A 14 -5.98 15.62 -12.04
C ARG A 14 -5.70 15.42 -13.53
N GLU A 15 -4.49 15.71 -14.01
CA GLU A 15 -4.06 15.37 -15.38
C GLU A 15 -3.92 13.86 -15.61
N TYR A 16 -4.08 13.04 -14.56
CA TYR A 16 -3.93 11.60 -14.60
C TYR A 16 -5.20 10.89 -14.15
N ASP A 17 -5.73 11.31 -13.00
CA ASP A 17 -6.84 10.66 -12.35
C ASP A 17 -7.57 11.68 -11.45
N ASP A 18 -8.89 11.78 -11.61
CA ASP A 18 -9.71 12.68 -10.82
C ASP A 18 -9.87 12.17 -9.38
N ASP A 19 -9.98 10.84 -9.18
CA ASP A 19 -10.17 10.22 -7.88
C ASP A 19 -8.90 10.39 -7.02
N ASP A 20 -7.71 10.12 -7.58
CA ASP A 20 -6.41 10.41 -6.95
C ASP A 20 -6.28 11.89 -6.55
N ALA A 21 -6.78 12.80 -7.38
CA ALA A 21 -6.72 14.23 -7.08
C ALA A 21 -7.66 14.63 -5.93
N GLU A 22 -8.82 14.00 -5.80
CA GLU A 22 -9.78 14.22 -4.71
C GLU A 22 -9.24 13.67 -3.39
N GLU A 23 -8.72 12.44 -3.38
CA GLU A 23 -8.09 11.81 -2.20
C GLU A 23 -6.85 12.60 -1.73
N ALA A 24 -6.01 13.08 -2.68
CA ALA A 24 -4.88 13.92 -2.35
C ALA A 24 -5.31 15.26 -1.74
N GLN A 25 -6.42 15.85 -2.20
CA GLN A 25 -6.95 17.08 -1.62
C GLN A 25 -7.37 16.88 -0.16
N GLU A 26 -8.01 15.77 0.16
CA GLU A 26 -8.35 15.40 1.55
C GLU A 26 -7.10 15.18 2.39
N THR A 27 -6.14 14.42 1.87
CA THR A 27 -4.85 14.16 2.53
C THR A 27 -4.10 15.45 2.82
N TYR A 28 -4.00 16.36 1.85
CA TYR A 28 -3.34 17.67 2.06
C TYR A 28 -4.10 18.57 3.02
N GLY A 29 -5.42 18.40 3.14
CA GLY A 29 -6.25 19.07 4.14
C GLY A 29 -5.92 18.68 5.57
N THR A 30 -5.44 17.46 5.79
CA THR A 30 -5.04 16.96 7.13
C THR A 30 -3.59 17.29 7.48
N GLY A 31 -2.70 17.49 6.48
CA GLY A 31 -1.31 17.86 6.70
C GLY A 31 -0.43 17.66 5.49
N ILE A 32 0.58 18.51 5.36
CA ILE A 32 1.53 18.51 4.24
C ILE A 32 3.00 18.41 4.68
N SER A 33 3.27 18.07 5.93
CA SER A 33 4.63 18.04 6.50
C SER A 33 5.56 17.09 5.75
N ASP A 34 5.00 15.99 5.22
CA ASP A 34 5.74 14.93 4.53
C ASP A 34 5.52 14.96 3.00
N GLN A 35 5.04 16.12 2.50
CA GLN A 35 4.77 16.34 1.07
C GLN A 35 5.73 17.40 0.52
N PHE A 36 6.26 17.17 -0.67
CA PHE A 36 7.26 18.01 -1.32
C PHE A 36 6.86 18.32 -2.76
N CYS A 37 7.31 19.49 -3.23
CA CYS A 37 7.14 19.92 -4.61
C CYS A 37 8.48 19.95 -5.34
N LEU A 38 8.52 19.38 -6.52
CA LEU A 38 9.59 19.67 -7.49
C LEU A 38 9.25 20.98 -8.21
N CYS A 39 10.15 21.96 -8.11
CA CYS A 39 9.96 23.26 -8.75
C CYS A 39 10.99 23.48 -9.86
N GLU A 40 10.59 24.13 -10.95
CA GLU A 40 11.44 24.60 -12.03
C GLU A 40 11.04 26.03 -12.41
N ASN A 41 12.02 26.94 -12.46
CA ASN A 41 11.79 28.38 -12.75
C ASN A 41 10.69 29.02 -11.89
N GLY A 42 10.54 28.57 -10.62
CA GLY A 42 9.55 29.08 -9.69
C GLY A 42 8.14 28.46 -9.82
N SER A 43 7.95 27.53 -10.75
CA SER A 43 6.68 26.81 -10.94
C SER A 43 6.78 25.38 -10.38
N VAL A 44 5.74 24.91 -9.72
CA VAL A 44 5.62 23.50 -9.31
C VAL A 44 5.37 22.65 -10.55
N ILE A 45 6.20 21.63 -10.75
CA ILE A 45 6.14 20.73 -11.89
C ILE A 45 5.97 19.25 -11.48
N GLY A 46 5.99 18.96 -10.19
CA GLY A 46 5.78 17.62 -9.66
C GLY A 46 5.62 17.64 -8.15
N VAL A 47 5.08 16.55 -7.63
CA VAL A 47 4.86 16.31 -6.21
C VAL A 47 5.36 14.93 -5.83
N VAL A 48 5.84 14.79 -4.60
CA VAL A 48 6.25 13.52 -4.01
C VAL A 48 6.09 13.60 -2.50
N GLY A 49 5.69 12.51 -1.88
CA GLY A 49 5.60 12.42 -0.43
C GLY A 49 6.03 11.05 0.07
N ALA A 50 6.35 10.98 1.37
CA ALA A 50 6.56 9.72 2.05
C ALA A 50 6.22 9.90 3.53
N LYS A 51 5.39 9.01 4.08
CA LYS A 51 5.00 9.02 5.48
C LYS A 51 5.57 7.79 6.20
N PRO A 52 6.05 7.94 7.45
CA PRO A 52 6.32 6.76 8.29
C PRO A 52 5.06 5.91 8.41
N ILE A 53 5.22 4.61 8.32
CA ILE A 53 4.13 3.65 8.57
C ILE A 53 4.06 3.43 10.08
N PRO A 54 2.92 3.69 10.73
CA PRO A 54 2.75 3.46 12.17
C PRO A 54 3.06 2.01 12.56
N ASP A 55 3.48 1.80 13.79
CA ASP A 55 3.76 0.49 14.39
C ASP A 55 4.81 -0.34 13.63
N THR A 56 5.71 0.34 12.89
CA THR A 56 6.84 -0.28 12.20
C THR A 56 8.17 0.35 12.62
N ASP A 57 9.25 -0.42 12.53
CA ASP A 57 10.61 0.08 12.75
C ASP A 57 11.16 0.68 11.44
N GLY A 58 10.91 1.98 11.24
CA GLY A 58 11.46 2.74 10.11
C GLY A 58 10.95 2.35 8.72
N SER A 59 9.73 1.82 8.60
CA SER A 59 9.10 1.64 7.29
C SER A 59 8.35 2.89 6.84
N PHE A 60 8.43 3.21 5.56
CA PHE A 60 7.80 4.37 4.93
C PHE A 60 6.89 3.95 3.79
N GLY A 61 5.74 4.60 3.67
CA GLY A 61 4.88 4.55 2.50
C GLY A 61 5.11 5.78 1.61
N LEU A 62 5.45 5.57 0.35
CA LEU A 62 5.42 6.64 -0.66
C LEU A 62 3.98 7.04 -0.94
N SER A 63 3.75 8.34 -1.11
CA SER A 63 2.45 8.90 -1.48
C SER A 63 2.60 9.86 -2.67
N TRP A 64 1.53 10.06 -3.42
CA TRP A 64 1.35 11.09 -4.44
C TRP A 64 2.63 11.43 -5.23
N THR A 65 3.20 10.48 -5.96
CA THR A 65 4.42 10.68 -6.76
C THR A 65 4.04 11.01 -8.19
N TYR A 66 3.78 12.29 -8.48
CA TYR A 66 3.29 12.77 -9.77
C TYR A 66 4.19 13.84 -10.37
N LEU A 67 4.37 13.78 -11.69
CA LEU A 67 5.11 14.77 -12.47
C LEU A 67 4.22 15.27 -13.60
N HIS A 68 4.09 16.60 -13.75
CA HIS A 68 3.30 17.21 -14.81
C HIS A 68 3.65 16.59 -16.19
N PRO A 69 2.67 16.24 -17.03
CA PRO A 69 2.89 15.48 -18.27
C PRO A 69 3.98 16.05 -19.19
N GLN A 70 4.06 17.39 -19.30
CA GLN A 70 5.06 18.08 -20.13
C GLN A 70 6.52 17.88 -19.64
N HIS A 71 6.73 17.40 -18.42
CA HIS A 71 8.04 17.18 -17.82
C HIS A 71 8.43 15.70 -17.74
N ARG A 72 7.57 14.81 -18.23
CA ARG A 72 7.85 13.36 -18.29
C ARG A 72 9.00 13.04 -19.24
N ARG A 73 9.62 11.88 -19.05
CA ARG A 73 10.69 11.32 -19.88
C ARG A 73 11.93 12.26 -20.05
N THR A 74 12.11 13.16 -19.09
CA THR A 74 13.25 14.09 -19.03
C THR A 74 14.21 13.77 -17.87
N GLY A 75 14.03 12.62 -17.20
CA GLY A 75 14.80 12.23 -16.01
C GLY A 75 14.38 12.90 -14.69
N LYS A 76 13.40 13.83 -14.73
CA LYS A 76 12.95 14.56 -13.55
C LYS A 76 12.22 13.69 -12.54
N GLY A 77 11.42 12.71 -13.00
CA GLY A 77 10.75 11.74 -12.14
C GLY A 77 11.75 10.91 -11.32
N SER A 78 12.75 10.34 -12.01
CA SER A 78 13.82 9.58 -11.34
C SER A 78 14.60 10.42 -10.34
N ARG A 79 14.90 11.69 -10.70
CA ARG A 79 15.56 12.62 -9.78
C ARG A 79 14.72 12.92 -8.55
N MET A 80 13.42 13.13 -8.73
CA MET A 80 12.48 13.41 -7.64
C MET A 80 12.34 12.20 -6.70
N LEU A 81 12.16 11.01 -7.26
CA LEU A 81 12.06 9.78 -6.48
C LEU A 81 13.35 9.45 -5.73
N ASN A 82 14.52 9.55 -6.40
CA ASN A 82 15.80 9.31 -5.75
C ASN A 82 16.07 10.30 -4.62
N TRP A 83 15.69 11.57 -4.79
CA TRP A 83 15.76 12.55 -3.72
C TRP A 83 14.87 12.17 -2.53
N MET A 84 13.66 11.67 -2.78
CA MET A 84 12.77 11.21 -1.70
C MET A 84 13.34 9.98 -0.98
N ILE A 85 13.98 9.06 -1.71
CA ILE A 85 14.69 7.92 -1.13
C ILE A 85 15.77 8.39 -0.15
N GLU A 86 16.57 9.38 -0.52
CA GLU A 86 17.61 9.94 0.38
C GLU A 86 16.98 10.63 1.61
N ILE A 87 15.86 11.36 1.46
CA ILE A 87 15.12 11.93 2.60
C ILE A 87 14.61 10.84 3.57
N MET A 88 14.11 9.72 3.05
CA MET A 88 13.69 8.61 3.91
C MET A 88 14.89 8.01 4.66
N LYS A 89 16.05 7.84 4.01
CA LYS A 89 17.29 7.39 4.67
C LYS A 89 17.76 8.35 5.75
N GLU A 90 17.75 9.67 5.50
CA GLU A 90 18.10 10.70 6.48
C GLU A 90 17.15 10.72 7.70
N ARG A 91 15.98 10.12 7.58
CA ARG A 91 15.00 9.95 8.65
C ARG A 91 15.05 8.56 9.29
N ASP A 92 16.19 7.88 9.20
CA ASP A 92 16.39 6.52 9.72
C ASP A 92 15.41 5.49 9.08
N GLY A 93 15.00 5.73 7.84
CA GLY A 93 14.15 4.82 7.09
C GLY A 93 14.88 3.51 6.79
N ARG A 94 14.21 2.39 7.10
CA ARG A 94 14.72 1.03 6.86
C ARG A 94 14.16 0.42 5.58
N LYS A 95 12.87 0.61 5.33
CA LYS A 95 12.15 0.11 4.16
C LYS A 95 11.25 1.21 3.58
N ALA A 96 11.03 1.16 2.29
CA ALA A 96 10.03 1.99 1.61
C ALA A 96 9.10 1.10 0.80
N PHE A 97 7.81 1.43 0.80
CA PHE A 97 6.78 0.75 0.03
C PHE A 97 6.03 1.75 -0.85
N VAL A 98 5.58 1.28 -2.00
CA VAL A 98 4.72 2.06 -2.90
C VAL A 98 3.70 1.15 -3.55
N HIS A 99 2.47 1.65 -3.65
CA HIS A 99 1.37 0.97 -4.32
C HIS A 99 1.26 1.45 -5.78
N ALA A 100 0.81 0.57 -6.64
CA ALA A 100 0.44 0.87 -8.02
C ALA A 100 -0.66 -0.10 -8.46
N SER A 101 -1.44 0.29 -9.50
CA SER A 101 -2.36 -0.62 -10.17
C SER A 101 -1.71 -1.24 -11.43
N ASP A 102 -2.26 -2.37 -11.89
CA ASP A 102 -2.02 -2.91 -13.22
C ASP A 102 -3.19 -2.62 -14.18
N TYR A 103 -4.00 -1.62 -13.85
CA TYR A 103 -5.11 -1.16 -14.68
C TYR A 103 -4.67 -0.80 -16.10
N VAL A 104 -5.48 -1.21 -17.05
CA VAL A 104 -5.31 -0.90 -18.46
C VAL A 104 -6.54 -0.14 -18.95
N ASP A 105 -6.38 1.16 -19.15
CA ASP A 105 -7.45 2.00 -19.66
C ASP A 105 -7.80 1.60 -21.11
N PRO A 106 -9.08 1.47 -21.46
CA PRO A 106 -9.51 1.05 -22.80
C PRO A 106 -9.05 1.96 -23.95
N GLU A 107 -8.85 3.26 -23.67
CA GLU A 107 -8.47 4.26 -24.68
C GLU A 107 -6.96 4.61 -24.61
N MET A 108 -6.43 4.76 -23.40
CA MET A 108 -5.04 5.21 -23.16
C MET A 108 -4.05 4.05 -22.95
N GLY A 109 -4.54 2.83 -22.72
CA GLY A 109 -3.70 1.67 -22.42
C GLY A 109 -3.23 1.64 -20.96
N ASP A 110 -2.05 1.10 -20.71
CA ASP A 110 -1.48 0.92 -19.37
C ASP A 110 -0.95 2.25 -18.80
N ILE A 111 -1.84 2.99 -18.13
CA ILE A 111 -1.54 4.34 -17.62
C ILE A 111 -0.53 4.36 -16.46
N TYR A 112 -0.40 3.27 -15.69
CA TYR A 112 0.54 3.15 -14.58
C TYR A 112 1.89 2.54 -14.96
N ARG A 113 2.09 2.16 -16.22
CA ARG A 113 3.32 1.52 -16.70
C ARG A 113 4.57 2.35 -16.41
N ASP A 114 4.56 3.62 -16.78
CA ASP A 114 5.71 4.52 -16.59
C ASP A 114 6.10 4.64 -15.10
N ALA A 115 5.11 4.65 -14.19
CA ALA A 115 5.33 4.69 -12.74
C ALA A 115 5.95 3.37 -12.24
N ARG A 116 5.42 2.23 -12.65
CA ARG A 116 5.97 0.92 -12.27
C ARG A 116 7.41 0.74 -12.79
N GLU A 117 7.68 1.15 -14.03
CA GLU A 117 9.04 1.12 -14.59
C GLU A 117 9.99 2.05 -13.81
N LEU A 118 9.52 3.24 -13.40
CA LEU A 118 10.29 4.18 -12.59
C LEU A 118 10.65 3.57 -11.23
N TYR A 119 9.71 2.94 -10.54
CA TYR A 119 9.97 2.27 -9.25
C TYR A 119 10.99 1.15 -9.41
N GLN A 120 10.85 0.29 -10.39
CA GLN A 120 11.79 -0.81 -10.66
C GLN A 120 13.21 -0.28 -11.00
N GLN A 121 13.31 0.75 -11.82
CA GLN A 121 14.60 1.40 -12.14
C GLN A 121 15.26 2.07 -10.94
N SER A 122 14.46 2.48 -9.95
CA SER A 122 14.94 3.04 -8.68
C SER A 122 15.23 1.98 -7.61
N GLY A 123 15.17 0.70 -7.97
CA GLY A 123 15.54 -0.43 -7.11
C GLY A 123 14.39 -1.05 -6.32
N PHE A 124 13.16 -0.59 -6.49
CA PHE A 124 11.99 -1.25 -5.89
C PHE A 124 11.72 -2.59 -6.58
N ALA A 125 11.41 -3.61 -5.79
CA ALA A 125 11.00 -4.94 -6.26
C ALA A 125 9.51 -5.16 -5.97
N LEU A 126 8.79 -5.80 -6.89
CA LEU A 126 7.42 -6.24 -6.64
C LEU A 126 7.42 -7.32 -5.55
N GLU A 127 6.79 -7.06 -4.42
CA GLU A 127 6.71 -7.97 -3.27
C GLU A 127 5.32 -8.58 -3.11
N VAL A 128 4.25 -7.81 -3.38
CA VAL A 128 2.87 -8.28 -3.30
C VAL A 128 2.11 -7.95 -4.58
N ARG A 129 1.32 -8.90 -5.07
CA ARG A 129 0.27 -8.69 -6.04
C ARG A 129 -1.05 -9.19 -5.46
N GLN A 130 -1.98 -8.27 -5.22
CA GLN A 130 -3.35 -8.56 -4.79
C GLN A 130 -4.25 -8.62 -6.03
N PRO A 131 -4.57 -9.80 -6.58
CA PRO A 131 -5.43 -9.91 -7.76
C PRO A 131 -6.84 -9.39 -7.47
N ASP A 132 -7.45 -8.79 -8.47
CA ASP A 132 -8.82 -8.26 -8.39
C ASP A 132 -9.06 -7.37 -7.15
N TYR A 133 -8.11 -6.53 -6.80
CA TYR A 133 -8.20 -5.67 -5.62
C TYR A 133 -9.19 -4.53 -5.88
N TYR A 134 -8.95 -3.72 -6.90
CA TYR A 134 -9.79 -2.58 -7.25
C TYR A 134 -11.07 -3.03 -7.95
N ALA A 135 -10.95 -3.83 -9.01
CA ALA A 135 -12.04 -4.38 -9.79
C ALA A 135 -11.67 -5.79 -10.29
N PRO A 136 -12.62 -6.57 -10.84
CA PRO A 136 -12.31 -7.82 -11.51
C PRO A 136 -11.27 -7.63 -12.62
N GLY A 137 -10.13 -8.31 -12.51
CA GLY A 137 -9.01 -8.20 -13.44
C GLY A 137 -8.01 -7.09 -13.13
N GLU A 138 -8.26 -6.26 -12.13
CA GLU A 138 -7.37 -5.18 -11.71
C GLU A 138 -6.74 -5.48 -10.35
N SER A 139 -5.39 -5.56 -10.34
CA SER A 139 -4.63 -5.91 -9.14
C SER A 139 -4.01 -4.68 -8.50
N MET A 140 -3.93 -4.67 -7.17
CA MET A 140 -3.00 -3.83 -6.44
C MET A 140 -1.61 -4.47 -6.44
N LEU A 141 -0.60 -3.69 -6.78
CA LEU A 141 0.80 -4.06 -6.79
C LEU A 141 1.54 -3.28 -5.70
N ILE A 142 2.26 -3.98 -4.81
CA ILE A 142 3.06 -3.30 -3.80
C ILE A 142 4.53 -3.61 -4.05
N TYR A 143 5.30 -2.56 -4.23
CA TYR A 143 6.74 -2.62 -4.43
C TYR A 143 7.45 -2.22 -3.16
N GLY A 144 8.51 -2.95 -2.78
CA GLY A 144 9.36 -2.67 -1.63
C GLY A 144 10.78 -2.32 -2.02
N LEU A 145 11.39 -1.40 -1.27
CA LEU A 145 12.80 -1.01 -1.40
C LEU A 145 13.48 -1.03 -0.04
N ARG A 146 14.59 -1.74 0.07
CA ARG A 146 15.46 -1.65 1.26
C ARG A 146 16.29 -0.37 1.22
N LEU A 147 16.28 0.40 2.32
CA LEU A 147 16.93 1.70 2.41
C LEU A 147 18.28 1.65 3.15
N CYS A 148 18.47 0.67 4.02
CA CYS A 148 19.70 0.45 4.80
C CYS A 148 20.07 -1.03 4.84
N ASP A 149 21.22 -1.37 5.42
CA ASP A 149 21.62 -2.74 5.62
C ASP A 149 20.68 -3.45 6.61
N LYS A 150 20.48 -4.75 6.38
CA LYS A 150 19.64 -5.58 7.25
C LYS A 150 20.40 -5.95 8.51
N GLU A 151 19.79 -5.73 9.67
CA GLU A 151 20.30 -6.21 10.93
C GLU A 151 19.91 -7.68 11.16
N PRO A 152 20.80 -8.52 11.72
CA PRO A 152 20.48 -9.89 12.06
C PRO A 152 19.57 -9.92 13.29
N VAL A 153 18.31 -10.36 13.10
CA VAL A 153 17.31 -10.43 14.16
C VAL A 153 16.91 -11.88 14.41
N GLN A 154 16.71 -12.22 15.68
CA GLN A 154 16.09 -13.48 16.06
C GLN A 154 14.58 -13.26 16.27
N VAL A 155 13.78 -13.67 15.32
CA VAL A 155 12.31 -13.57 15.40
C VAL A 155 11.78 -14.51 16.47
N VAL A 156 10.99 -13.98 17.38
CA VAL A 156 10.26 -14.74 18.40
C VAL A 156 8.80 -14.85 17.96
N MET A 157 8.34 -16.09 17.73
CA MET A 157 6.96 -16.31 17.27
C MET A 157 5.94 -15.96 18.35
N ASN A 158 4.97 -15.14 17.96
CA ASN A 158 3.82 -14.83 18.79
C ASN A 158 2.78 -15.94 18.71
N THR A 159 2.44 -16.53 19.84
CA THR A 159 1.50 -17.66 19.96
C THR A 159 0.12 -17.26 20.47
N GLN A 160 -0.15 -15.97 20.58
CA GLN A 160 -1.50 -15.47 20.89
C GLN A 160 -2.47 -15.82 19.77
N ASP A 161 -3.74 -15.90 20.13
CA ASP A 161 -4.81 -16.07 19.15
C ASP A 161 -5.19 -14.74 18.52
N ILE A 162 -5.78 -14.81 17.34
CA ILE A 162 -6.36 -13.65 16.66
C ILE A 162 -7.88 -13.67 16.76
N LYS A 163 -8.48 -12.52 16.91
CA LYS A 163 -9.94 -12.33 16.92
C LYS A 163 -10.30 -11.30 15.87
N LEU A 164 -11.25 -11.64 15.01
CA LEU A 164 -11.79 -10.71 14.01
C LEU A 164 -12.52 -9.58 14.71
N THR A 165 -12.34 -8.37 14.22
CA THR A 165 -12.95 -7.14 14.78
C THR A 165 -13.88 -6.48 13.77
N ASP A 166 -13.36 -5.67 12.87
CA ASP A 166 -14.11 -4.82 11.97
C ASP A 166 -14.06 -5.34 10.54
N LEU A 167 -15.09 -5.03 9.79
CA LEU A 167 -15.25 -5.38 8.39
C LEU A 167 -15.64 -4.12 7.63
N ASP A 168 -14.69 -3.57 6.89
CA ASP A 168 -14.86 -2.31 6.20
C ASP A 168 -14.79 -2.53 4.67
N GLU A 169 -15.65 -1.84 3.94
CA GLU A 169 -15.50 -1.74 2.49
C GLU A 169 -14.24 -0.93 2.17
N ILE A 170 -13.43 -1.42 1.25
CA ILE A 170 -12.24 -0.72 0.80
C ILE A 170 -12.69 0.38 -0.18
N PRO A 171 -12.42 1.66 0.12
CA PRO A 171 -12.76 2.76 -0.79
C PRO A 171 -12.21 2.54 -2.19
N GLU A 172 -12.88 3.09 -3.19
CA GLU A 172 -12.47 3.03 -4.61
C GLU A 172 -12.30 1.61 -5.16
N THR A 173 -13.00 0.63 -4.57
CA THR A 173 -13.01 -0.75 -5.06
C THR A 173 -14.42 -1.20 -5.42
N ASP A 174 -14.51 -2.12 -6.37
CA ASP A 174 -15.77 -2.77 -6.74
C ASP A 174 -16.03 -3.97 -5.79
N GLY A 175 -16.61 -3.69 -4.62
CA GLY A 175 -17.05 -4.69 -3.64
C GLY A 175 -15.89 -5.50 -2.99
N ALA A 176 -14.76 -4.88 -2.72
CA ALA A 176 -13.69 -5.46 -1.91
C ALA A 176 -13.78 -4.98 -0.45
N TYR A 177 -13.47 -5.87 0.47
CA TYR A 177 -13.58 -5.62 1.91
C TYR A 177 -12.28 -5.95 2.62
N TRP A 178 -11.94 -5.14 3.63
CA TRP A 178 -10.84 -5.39 4.55
C TRP A 178 -11.40 -5.96 5.86
N LEU A 179 -10.84 -7.07 6.31
CA LEU A 179 -11.21 -7.68 7.57
C LEU A 179 -10.11 -7.44 8.60
N ALA A 180 -10.43 -6.64 9.60
CA ALA A 180 -9.53 -6.30 10.70
C ALA A 180 -9.52 -7.37 11.80
N TRP A 181 -8.50 -7.33 12.63
CA TRP A 181 -8.28 -8.30 13.69
C TRP A 181 -7.47 -7.69 14.86
N GLU A 182 -7.56 -8.33 16.01
CA GLU A 182 -6.76 -8.02 17.21
C GLU A 182 -6.13 -9.29 17.80
N MET A 183 -5.03 -9.15 18.53
CA MET A 183 -4.47 -10.26 19.33
C MET A 183 -5.25 -10.45 20.61
N VAL A 184 -5.54 -11.69 20.95
CA VAL A 184 -6.25 -12.06 22.18
C VAL A 184 -5.55 -13.22 22.90
N SER A 185 -5.90 -13.45 24.15
CA SER A 185 -5.36 -14.56 24.93
C SER A 185 -5.69 -15.90 24.27
N GLN A 186 -4.79 -16.85 24.44
CA GLN A 186 -4.94 -18.20 23.89
C GLN A 186 -6.28 -18.83 24.33
N GLY A 187 -6.98 -19.42 23.38
CA GLY A 187 -8.33 -19.99 23.57
C GLY A 187 -9.48 -19.03 23.39
N GLN A 188 -9.22 -17.71 23.17
CA GLN A 188 -10.26 -16.70 22.94
C GLN A 188 -10.38 -16.26 21.47
N GLY A 189 -9.57 -16.84 20.60
CA GLY A 189 -9.49 -16.45 19.20
C GLY A 189 -10.65 -16.93 18.33
N THR A 190 -10.72 -16.35 17.16
CA THR A 190 -11.62 -16.71 16.07
C THR A 190 -11.33 -18.16 15.60
N LYS A 191 -12.40 -18.88 15.32
CA LYS A 191 -12.34 -20.24 14.74
C LYS A 191 -12.62 -20.19 13.25
N PRO A 192 -12.17 -21.17 12.47
CA PRO A 192 -12.43 -21.20 11.02
C PRO A 192 -13.89 -21.03 10.64
N GLN A 193 -14.82 -21.55 11.43
CA GLN A 193 -16.27 -21.43 11.18
C GLN A 193 -16.82 -20.01 11.36
N ASP A 194 -16.12 -19.14 12.10
CA ASP A 194 -16.59 -17.76 12.31
C ASP A 194 -16.43 -16.91 11.05
N PHE A 195 -15.48 -17.27 10.18
CA PHE A 195 -15.34 -16.64 8.88
C PHE A 195 -16.55 -16.82 7.98
N GLN A 196 -17.34 -17.92 8.16
CA GLN A 196 -18.52 -18.12 7.35
C GLN A 196 -19.56 -17.01 7.53
N LYS A 197 -19.70 -16.47 8.75
CA LYS A 197 -20.60 -15.34 9.03
C LYS A 197 -20.18 -14.08 8.29
N VAL A 198 -18.84 -13.81 8.29
CA VAL A 198 -18.27 -12.67 7.57
C VAL A 198 -18.47 -12.84 6.06
N ILE A 199 -18.21 -14.03 5.53
CA ILE A 199 -18.43 -14.36 4.11
C ILE A 199 -19.88 -14.14 3.71
N ASP A 200 -20.83 -14.64 4.51
CA ASP A 200 -22.26 -14.49 4.24
C ASP A 200 -22.72 -13.03 4.31
N GLN A 201 -22.11 -12.24 5.21
CA GLN A 201 -22.36 -10.80 5.30
C GLN A 201 -21.86 -10.06 4.08
N VAL A 202 -20.60 -10.27 3.67
CA VAL A 202 -20.03 -9.65 2.46
C VAL A 202 -20.81 -10.05 1.22
N ARG A 203 -21.22 -11.32 1.10
CA ARG A 203 -22.08 -11.78 0.01
C ARG A 203 -23.44 -11.07 0.00
N SER A 204 -24.01 -10.78 1.17
CA SER A 204 -25.28 -10.04 1.25
C SER A 204 -25.19 -8.59 0.80
N TRP A 205 -23.98 -8.07 0.71
CA TRP A 205 -23.64 -6.73 0.21
C TRP A 205 -23.13 -6.73 -1.24
N ASP A 206 -23.29 -7.86 -1.95
CA ASP A 206 -22.74 -8.08 -3.29
C ASP A 206 -21.20 -7.94 -3.35
N GLY A 207 -20.52 -8.09 -2.20
CA GLY A 207 -19.08 -8.05 -2.12
C GLY A 207 -18.43 -9.28 -2.73
N ARG A 208 -17.26 -9.09 -3.39
CA ARG A 208 -16.59 -10.13 -4.17
C ARG A 208 -15.29 -10.66 -3.57
N ALA A 209 -14.66 -9.89 -2.68
CA ALA A 209 -13.37 -10.27 -2.11
C ALA A 209 -13.17 -9.77 -0.68
N LEU A 210 -12.48 -10.58 0.13
CA LEU A 210 -11.99 -10.23 1.44
C LEU A 210 -10.46 -10.21 1.44
N PHE A 211 -9.88 -9.19 2.05
CA PHE A 211 -8.46 -9.05 2.24
C PHE A 211 -8.10 -8.93 3.70
N MET A 212 -6.95 -9.47 4.08
CA MET A 212 -6.34 -9.39 5.42
C MET A 212 -4.83 -9.38 5.28
N ALA A 213 -4.14 -8.83 6.28
CA ALA A 213 -2.70 -8.99 6.41
C ALA A 213 -2.31 -9.29 7.86
N PHE A 214 -1.18 -9.99 8.03
CA PHE A 214 -0.67 -10.38 9.35
C PHE A 214 0.85 -10.27 9.40
N PRO A 215 1.43 -9.90 10.55
CA PRO A 215 2.84 -10.10 10.80
C PRO A 215 3.23 -11.58 10.68
N SER A 216 4.37 -11.83 10.07
CA SER A 216 4.84 -13.20 9.81
C SER A 216 5.18 -14.00 11.08
N ASP A 217 5.34 -13.32 12.21
CA ASP A 217 5.57 -13.91 13.53
C ASP A 217 4.27 -14.38 14.21
N VAL A 218 3.08 -14.08 13.72
CA VAL A 218 1.82 -14.59 14.28
C VAL A 218 1.63 -16.05 13.90
N ALA A 219 2.04 -16.95 14.78
CA ALA A 219 2.17 -18.38 14.53
C ALA A 219 0.89 -19.08 14.07
N ASN A 220 -0.27 -18.64 14.58
CA ASN A 220 -1.56 -19.29 14.35
C ASN A 220 -2.27 -18.78 13.08
N ALA A 221 -1.91 -17.60 12.54
CA ALA A 221 -2.59 -16.97 11.40
C ALA A 221 -2.58 -17.85 10.13
N PRO A 222 -1.44 -18.42 9.67
CA PRO A 222 -1.41 -19.17 8.42
C PRO A 222 -2.34 -20.38 8.41
N SER A 223 -2.39 -21.13 9.53
CA SER A 223 -3.23 -22.32 9.65
C SER A 223 -4.72 -21.98 9.71
N LEU A 224 -5.07 -20.93 10.46
CA LEU A 224 -6.44 -20.44 10.58
C LEU A 224 -6.98 -19.96 9.24
N LEU A 225 -6.21 -19.14 8.52
CA LEU A 225 -6.62 -18.58 7.24
C LEU A 225 -6.69 -19.63 6.13
N THR A 226 -5.76 -20.58 6.11
CA THR A 226 -5.83 -21.72 5.19
C THR A 226 -7.11 -22.55 5.42
N ALA A 227 -7.47 -22.81 6.68
CA ALA A 227 -8.71 -23.50 7.04
C ALA A 227 -9.97 -22.70 6.65
N ALA A 228 -9.90 -21.36 6.64
CA ALA A 228 -10.94 -20.45 6.16
C ALA A 228 -10.88 -20.21 4.63
N ARG A 229 -10.02 -20.93 3.90
CA ARG A 229 -9.83 -20.88 2.44
C ARG A 229 -9.22 -19.59 1.88
N PHE A 230 -8.61 -18.76 2.71
CA PHE A 230 -7.80 -17.66 2.22
C PHE A 230 -6.57 -18.20 1.48
N LYS A 231 -6.17 -17.45 0.44
CA LYS A 231 -4.94 -17.68 -0.31
C LYS A 231 -3.95 -16.56 -0.01
N THR A 232 -2.68 -16.89 0.12
CA THR A 232 -1.61 -15.89 0.23
C THR A 232 -1.49 -15.15 -1.09
N ALA A 233 -1.51 -13.81 -1.04
CA ALA A 233 -1.35 -12.93 -2.20
C ALA A 233 0.10 -12.44 -2.36
N GLY A 234 0.87 -12.45 -1.28
CA GLY A 234 2.29 -12.04 -1.27
C GLY A 234 2.76 -11.71 0.12
N ARG A 235 3.97 -11.15 0.18
CA ARG A 235 4.63 -10.85 1.44
C ARG A 235 5.48 -9.59 1.28
N LEU A 236 5.22 -8.57 2.10
CA LEU A 236 6.08 -7.39 2.21
C LEU A 236 7.24 -7.73 3.15
N ILE A 237 8.40 -7.88 2.57
CA ILE A 237 9.59 -8.36 3.29
C ILE A 237 10.07 -7.31 4.29
N ASP A 238 10.33 -7.75 5.53
CA ASP A 238 10.82 -6.88 6.61
C ASP A 238 9.91 -5.65 6.84
N TYR A 239 8.58 -5.79 6.75
CA TYR A 239 7.63 -4.68 6.83
C TYR A 239 7.60 -4.03 8.21
N TYR A 240 7.40 -4.82 9.26
CA TYR A 240 7.32 -4.31 10.65
C TYR A 240 8.70 -3.99 11.21
N GLU A 241 9.60 -4.94 11.13
CA GLU A 241 11.02 -4.86 11.51
C GLU A 241 11.83 -5.90 10.72
N ASP A 242 13.15 -5.92 10.89
CA ASP A 242 13.98 -6.91 10.22
C ASP A 242 13.59 -8.33 10.65
N GLY A 243 13.21 -9.15 9.66
CA GLY A 243 12.74 -10.52 9.86
C GLY A 243 11.25 -10.68 10.10
N ILE A 244 10.49 -9.59 10.30
CA ILE A 244 9.03 -9.64 10.43
C ILE A 244 8.38 -8.99 9.22
N ASP A 245 7.86 -9.85 8.34
CA ASP A 245 7.16 -9.45 7.13
C ASP A 245 5.68 -9.19 7.39
N GLU A 246 5.00 -8.49 6.48
CA GLU A 246 3.55 -8.47 6.41
C GLU A 246 3.09 -9.46 5.34
N VAL A 247 2.30 -10.46 5.73
CA VAL A 247 1.79 -11.50 4.83
C VAL A 247 0.36 -11.15 4.45
N HIS A 248 0.13 -10.92 3.16
CA HIS A 248 -1.17 -10.58 2.61
C HIS A 248 -1.95 -11.81 2.20
N TYR A 249 -3.23 -11.82 2.53
CA TYR A 249 -4.18 -12.89 2.24
C TYR A 249 -5.42 -12.36 1.53
N ARG A 250 -5.97 -13.18 0.64
CA ARG A 250 -7.18 -12.91 -0.11
C ARG A 250 -8.14 -14.10 -0.06
N LEU A 251 -9.43 -13.81 0.08
CA LEU A 251 -10.51 -14.77 -0.11
C LEU A 251 -11.47 -14.23 -1.17
N GLU A 252 -11.72 -15.02 -2.20
CA GLU A 252 -12.73 -14.75 -3.22
C GLU A 252 -14.13 -15.17 -2.72
N ILE A 253 -15.09 -14.26 -2.84
CA ILE A 253 -16.49 -14.49 -2.47
C ILE A 253 -17.28 -14.80 -3.75
N ASN A 254 -17.79 -16.04 -3.84
CA ASN A 254 -18.60 -16.52 -4.97
C ASN A 254 -20.09 -16.56 -4.61
#